data_e94a61865d998cd829ccfae14c263e40
#
_entry.id   e94a61865d998cd829ccfae14c263e40
#
_cell.length_a   1.000
_cell.length_b   1.000
_cell.length_c   1.000
_cell.angle_alpha   90.00
_cell.angle_beta   90.00
_cell.angle_gamma   90.00
#
_symmetry.space_group_name_H-M   'P 1'
#
loop_
_entity.id
_entity.type
_entity.pdbx_description
1 polymer ?
#
loop_
_entity_poly.entity_id
_entity_poly.type
_entity_poly.pdbx_seq_one_letter_code
_entity_poly.pdbx_strand_id
1 'polypeptide(L)'
;DMVIHGIGRADVMSKRRGLDVMTNSKLRNDGAVAECFGYFFDQQGRLVKRIPRIGLQLEDLDKIPHVFAIAAGASKAAAIVAYMHHAPKQTWLITDEGASNLVLKGK
;
A
#
# COMPACT_ATOMS: atom_id res chain seq x y z
N ASP A 1 -1.16 22.02 2.29
CA ASP A 1 -2.02 20.83 2.34
C ASP A 1 -1.24 19.63 2.81
N MET A 2 -1.96 18.72 3.47
CA MET A 2 -1.38 17.53 4.07
C MET A 2 -2.34 16.36 3.94
N VAL A 3 -1.80 15.17 3.71
CA VAL A 3 -2.60 13.95 3.76
C VAL A 3 -1.92 12.93 4.69
N ILE A 4 -2.74 12.22 5.45
CA ILE A 4 -2.30 11.11 6.29
C ILE A 4 -3.10 9.89 5.85
N HIS A 5 -2.42 8.82 5.47
CA HIS A 5 -3.10 7.62 4.99
C HIS A 5 -2.42 6.33 5.48
N GLY A 6 -3.17 5.23 5.45
CA GLY A 6 -2.64 3.91 5.80
C GLY A 6 -2.06 3.19 4.60
N ILE A 7 -1.28 2.16 4.89
CA ILE A 7 -0.84 1.16 3.91
C ILE A 7 -1.43 -0.17 4.37
N GLY A 8 -2.21 -0.83 3.51
CA GLY A 8 -2.85 -2.10 3.82
C GLY A 8 -2.14 -3.28 3.18
N ARG A 9 -2.35 -4.46 3.77
CA ARG A 9 -1.96 -5.72 3.14
C ARG A 9 -3.01 -6.08 2.09
N ALA A 10 -2.56 -6.51 0.91
CA ALA A 10 -3.49 -6.83 -0.17
C ALA A 10 -4.48 -7.94 0.21
N ASP A 11 -4.02 -8.98 0.92
CA ASP A 11 -4.87 -10.10 1.32
C ASP A 11 -5.98 -9.69 2.30
N VAL A 12 -5.68 -8.76 3.21
CA VAL A 12 -6.65 -8.26 4.18
C VAL A 12 -7.62 -7.27 3.50
N MET A 13 -7.08 -6.34 2.73
CA MET A 13 -7.90 -5.28 2.13
C MET A 13 -8.83 -5.80 1.04
N SER A 14 -8.43 -6.81 0.28
CA SER A 14 -9.30 -7.42 -0.72
C SER A 14 -10.55 -8.03 -0.07
N LYS A 15 -10.39 -8.66 1.09
CA LYS A 15 -11.52 -9.20 1.85
C LYS A 15 -12.42 -8.11 2.40
N ARG A 16 -11.83 -7.04 2.95
CA ARG A 16 -12.60 -5.91 3.50
C ARG A 16 -13.42 -5.21 2.43
N ARG A 17 -12.91 -5.13 1.20
CA ARG A 17 -13.63 -4.52 0.08
C ARG A 17 -14.68 -5.43 -0.51
N GLY A 18 -14.79 -6.68 -0.04
CA GLY A 18 -15.80 -7.63 -0.52
C GLY A 18 -15.56 -8.09 -1.95
N LEU A 19 -14.32 -8.15 -2.39
CA LEU A 19 -13.99 -8.62 -3.72
C LEU A 19 -14.33 -10.10 -3.85
N ASP A 20 -14.75 -10.51 -5.04
CA ASP A 20 -15.15 -11.90 -5.27
C ASP A 20 -13.94 -12.86 -5.28
N VAL A 21 -14.24 -14.16 -5.26
CA VAL A 21 -13.22 -15.20 -5.17
C VAL A 21 -12.26 -15.14 -6.35
N MET A 22 -12.78 -14.91 -7.56
CA MET A 22 -11.95 -14.87 -8.78
C MET A 22 -11.00 -13.68 -8.74
N THR A 23 -11.49 -12.52 -8.34
CA THR A 23 -10.67 -11.31 -8.21
C THR A 23 -9.60 -11.50 -7.15
N ASN A 24 -9.95 -12.08 -5.99
CA ASN A 24 -8.98 -12.35 -4.93
C ASN A 24 -7.90 -13.32 -5.39
N SER A 25 -8.27 -14.37 -6.12
CA SER A 25 -7.31 -15.33 -6.66
C SER A 25 -6.39 -14.70 -7.68
N LYS A 26 -6.92 -13.84 -8.54
CA LYS A 26 -6.10 -13.12 -9.52
C LYS A 26 -5.11 -12.18 -8.86
N LEU A 27 -5.52 -11.43 -7.85
CA LEU A 27 -4.62 -10.56 -7.09
C LEU A 27 -3.48 -11.35 -6.48
N ARG A 28 -3.78 -12.50 -5.89
CA ARG A 28 -2.78 -13.36 -5.28
C ARG A 28 -1.81 -13.92 -6.33
N ASN A 29 -2.33 -14.38 -7.46
CA ASN A 29 -1.52 -14.93 -8.54
C ASN A 29 -0.63 -13.87 -9.19
N ASP A 30 -1.11 -12.62 -9.24
CA ASP A 30 -0.34 -11.50 -9.80
C ASP A 30 0.64 -10.90 -8.78
N GLY A 31 0.70 -11.46 -7.57
CA GLY A 31 1.70 -11.08 -6.57
C GLY A 31 1.40 -9.83 -5.79
N ALA A 32 0.12 -9.44 -5.67
CA ALA A 32 -0.28 -8.27 -4.90
C ALA A 32 0.05 -8.47 -3.41
N VAL A 33 0.76 -7.50 -2.80
CA VAL A 33 1.12 -7.54 -1.38
C VAL A 33 0.68 -6.29 -0.63
N ALA A 34 0.42 -5.18 -1.31
CA ALA A 34 0.06 -3.91 -0.69
C ALA A 34 -1.19 -3.31 -1.33
N GLU A 35 -1.90 -2.49 -0.57
CA GLU A 35 -3.07 -1.74 -1.04
C GLU A 35 -3.06 -0.34 -0.44
N CYS A 36 -3.32 0.68 -1.28
CA CYS A 36 -3.60 2.06 -0.88
C CYS A 36 -4.62 2.67 -1.82
N PHE A 37 -5.67 3.28 -1.29
CA PHE A 37 -6.69 4.01 -2.06
C PHE A 37 -7.34 3.15 -3.16
N GLY A 38 -7.46 1.83 -2.96
CA GLY A 38 -8.01 0.93 -3.96
C GLY A 38 -7.01 0.46 -5.01
N TYR A 39 -5.75 0.87 -4.90
CA TYR A 39 -4.67 0.43 -5.80
C TYR A 39 -3.91 -0.70 -5.12
N PHE A 40 -3.71 -1.80 -5.85
CA PHE A 40 -2.98 -2.97 -5.38
C PHE A 40 -1.61 -3.04 -6.07
N PHE A 41 -0.57 -3.30 -5.28
CA PHE A 41 0.82 -3.26 -5.75
C PHE A 41 1.52 -4.60 -5.49
N ASP A 42 2.44 -4.97 -6.39
CA ASP A 42 3.33 -6.12 -6.16
C ASP A 42 4.55 -5.72 -5.30
N GLN A 43 5.45 -6.67 -5.08
CA GLN A 43 6.63 -6.45 -4.24
C GLN A 43 7.55 -5.34 -4.73
N GLN A 44 7.56 -5.07 -6.02
CA GLN A 44 8.39 -4.03 -6.61
C GLN A 44 7.67 -2.67 -6.69
N GLY A 45 6.44 -2.59 -6.17
CA GLY A 45 5.65 -1.36 -6.21
C GLY A 45 4.94 -1.12 -7.53
N ARG A 46 4.87 -2.13 -8.40
CA ARG A 46 4.15 -2.03 -9.66
C ARG A 46 2.65 -2.24 -9.43
N LEU A 47 1.85 -1.47 -10.15
CA LEU A 47 0.39 -1.55 -10.04
C LEU A 47 -0.11 -2.86 -10.64
N VAL A 48 -0.82 -3.64 -9.82
CA VAL A 48 -1.44 -4.91 -10.22
C VAL A 48 -2.90 -4.69 -10.61
N LYS A 49 -3.64 -3.92 -9.81
CA LYS A 49 -5.06 -3.68 -10.04
C LYS A 49 -5.50 -2.41 -9.36
N ARG A 50 -6.47 -1.74 -9.97
CA ARG A 50 -7.14 -0.57 -9.41
C ARG A 50 -8.62 -0.88 -9.24
N ILE A 51 -9.13 -0.66 -8.02
CA ILE A 51 -10.56 -0.72 -7.74
C ILE A 51 -11.08 0.71 -7.75
N PRO A 52 -12.03 1.05 -8.64
CA PRO A 52 -12.55 2.42 -8.69
C PRO A 52 -13.20 2.82 -7.37
N ARG A 53 -12.96 4.07 -6.98
CA ARG A 53 -13.55 4.63 -5.76
C ARG A 53 -13.72 6.13 -5.92
N ILE A 54 -14.58 6.72 -5.07
CA ILE A 54 -14.81 8.15 -5.02
C ILE A 54 -13.88 8.76 -3.96
N GLY A 55 -13.41 9.97 -4.23
CA GLY A 55 -12.57 10.72 -3.30
C GLY A 55 -11.13 10.81 -3.79
N LEU A 56 -10.21 10.98 -2.85
CA LEU A 56 -8.79 11.15 -3.16
C LEU A 56 -8.25 9.93 -3.90
N GLN A 57 -7.60 10.19 -5.02
CA GLN A 57 -6.95 9.14 -5.81
C GLN A 57 -5.44 9.11 -5.54
N LEU A 58 -4.81 8.00 -5.86
CA LEU A 58 -3.37 7.84 -5.61
C LEU A 58 -2.55 8.91 -6.33
N GLU A 59 -2.92 9.24 -7.56
CA GLU A 59 -2.22 10.24 -8.38
C GLU A 59 -2.26 11.65 -7.77
N ASP A 60 -3.28 11.93 -6.96
CA ASP A 60 -3.42 13.24 -6.32
C ASP A 60 -2.30 13.50 -5.31
N LEU A 61 -1.68 12.45 -4.79
CA LEU A 61 -0.61 12.57 -3.80
C LEU A 61 0.61 13.30 -4.34
N ASP A 62 0.87 13.22 -5.64
CA ASP A 62 2.00 13.89 -6.25
C ASP A 62 1.94 15.41 -6.10
N LYS A 63 0.73 15.95 -5.95
CA LYS A 63 0.48 17.38 -5.84
C LYS A 63 0.42 17.87 -4.40
N ILE A 64 0.46 16.96 -3.43
CA ILE A 64 0.33 17.30 -2.01
C ILE A 64 1.73 17.38 -1.40
N PRO A 65 2.11 18.55 -0.83
CA PRO A 65 3.49 18.73 -0.32
C PRO A 65 3.82 17.89 0.91
N HIS A 66 2.84 17.55 1.73
CA HIS A 66 3.05 16.79 2.96
C HIS A 66 2.23 15.52 2.96
N VAL A 67 2.88 14.39 2.69
CA VAL A 67 2.25 13.07 2.65
C VAL A 67 2.84 12.19 3.74
N PHE A 68 1.98 11.66 4.62
CA PHE A 68 2.38 10.76 5.70
C PHE A 68 1.69 9.42 5.51
N ALA A 69 2.48 8.38 5.26
CA ALA A 69 2.00 7.00 5.19
C ALA A 69 2.21 6.33 6.54
N ILE A 70 1.15 5.77 7.11
CA ILE A 70 1.19 5.15 8.44
C ILE A 70 0.91 3.66 8.30
N ALA A 71 1.82 2.84 8.80
CA ALA A 71 1.62 1.40 8.86
C ALA A 71 2.47 0.82 9.98
N ALA A 72 1.85 -0.01 10.83
CA ALA A 72 2.51 -0.60 11.98
C ALA A 72 2.28 -2.10 12.01
N GLY A 73 3.21 -2.81 12.69
CA GLY A 73 3.16 -4.25 12.84
C GLY A 73 4.06 -4.97 11.86
N ALA A 74 4.77 -5.98 12.35
CA ALA A 74 5.72 -6.75 11.54
C ALA A 74 5.05 -7.39 10.31
N SER A 75 3.77 -7.76 10.42
CA SER A 75 3.03 -8.38 9.32
C SER A 75 2.83 -7.45 8.12
N LYS A 76 3.04 -6.15 8.29
CA LYS A 76 2.90 -5.17 7.21
C LYS A 76 4.21 -4.84 6.51
N ALA A 77 5.33 -5.43 6.92
CA ALA A 77 6.64 -5.05 6.38
C ALA A 77 6.71 -5.19 4.85
N ALA A 78 6.22 -6.29 4.30
CA ALA A 78 6.23 -6.50 2.85
C ALA A 78 5.36 -5.47 2.11
N ALA A 79 4.19 -5.14 2.67
CA ALA A 79 3.31 -4.13 2.08
C ALA A 79 3.96 -2.74 2.12
N ILE A 80 4.64 -2.40 3.21
CA ILE A 80 5.35 -1.13 3.36
C ILE A 80 6.44 -1.00 2.28
N VAL A 81 7.28 -2.02 2.13
CA VAL A 81 8.35 -2.01 1.12
C VAL A 81 7.75 -1.82 -0.27
N ALA A 82 6.73 -2.60 -0.60
CA ALA A 82 6.08 -2.52 -1.90
C ALA A 82 5.53 -1.12 -2.19
N TYR A 83 4.77 -0.57 -1.25
CA TYR A 83 4.18 0.76 -1.45
C TYR A 83 5.25 1.84 -1.55
N MET A 84 6.29 1.80 -0.73
CA MET A 84 7.32 2.84 -0.71
C MET A 84 8.15 2.85 -2.00
N HIS A 85 8.20 1.75 -2.76
CA HIS A 85 8.76 1.77 -4.10
C HIS A 85 7.97 2.64 -5.07
N HIS A 86 6.67 2.77 -4.83
CA HIS A 86 5.77 3.56 -5.68
C HIS A 86 5.56 4.99 -5.18
N ALA A 87 5.64 5.20 -3.87
CA ALA A 87 5.22 6.43 -3.20
C ALA A 87 5.93 7.67 -3.76
N PRO A 88 5.24 8.84 -3.76
CA PRO A 88 5.89 10.09 -4.11
C PRO A 88 7.10 10.37 -3.21
N LYS A 89 8.08 11.10 -3.75
CA LYS A 89 9.35 11.36 -3.03
C LYS A 89 9.14 12.11 -1.71
N GLN A 90 8.10 12.92 -1.61
CA GLN A 90 7.81 13.70 -0.40
C GLN A 90 7.06 12.90 0.67
N THR A 91 6.93 11.59 0.51
CA THR A 91 6.22 10.74 1.46
C THR A 91 7.08 10.42 2.68
N TRP A 92 6.54 10.68 3.86
CA TRP A 92 7.12 10.24 5.13
C TRP A 92 6.45 8.97 5.59
N LEU A 93 7.23 7.99 5.98
CA LEU A 93 6.72 6.74 6.55
C LEU A 93 6.73 6.82 8.07
N ILE A 94 5.58 6.58 8.69
CA ILE A 94 5.44 6.47 10.13
C ILE A 94 5.13 5.01 10.44
N THR A 95 6.02 4.35 11.18
CA THR A 95 5.88 2.92 11.47
C THR A 95 6.44 2.60 12.86
N ASP A 96 6.33 1.34 13.28
CA ASP A 96 6.88 0.92 14.57
C ASP A 96 8.20 0.17 14.38
N GLU A 97 8.83 -0.19 15.51
CA GLU A 97 10.12 -0.87 15.51
C GLU A 97 10.07 -2.24 14.84
N GLY A 98 9.00 -3.02 15.08
CA GLY A 98 8.88 -4.35 14.50
C GLY A 98 8.85 -4.34 12.98
N ALA A 99 8.01 -3.47 12.40
CA ALA A 99 7.95 -3.33 10.95
C ALA A 99 9.22 -2.71 10.40
N SER A 100 9.75 -1.68 11.05
CA SER A 100 10.95 -0.97 10.61
C SER A 100 12.16 -1.90 10.47
N ASN A 101 12.38 -2.78 11.45
CA ASN A 101 13.49 -3.73 11.39
C ASN A 101 13.39 -4.66 10.17
N LEU A 102 12.19 -5.15 9.87
CA LEU A 102 11.98 -6.03 8.74
C LEU A 102 12.09 -5.29 7.39
N VAL A 103 11.63 -4.04 7.34
CA VAL A 103 11.76 -3.20 6.13
C VAL A 103 13.23 -2.96 5.82
N LEU A 104 14.03 -2.64 6.83
CA LEU A 104 15.47 -2.41 6.64
C LEU A 104 16.19 -3.67 6.17
N LYS A 105 15.79 -4.84 6.66
CA LYS A 105 16.37 -6.12 6.22
C LYS A 105 15.96 -6.47 4.80
N GLY A 106 14.79 -6.05 4.36
CA GLY A 106 14.26 -6.33 3.03
C GLY A 106 14.83 -5.46 1.92
N LYS A 107 15.64 -4.48 2.28
CA LYS A 107 16.31 -3.64 1.28
C LYS A 107 17.67 -4.26 0.84
#